data_678c8a4dd4c7c0799c4266bb06f0640d
#
_entry.id   678c8a4dd4c7c0799c4266bb06f0640d
#
_cell.length_a   1.000
_cell.length_b   1.000
_cell.length_c   1.000
_cell.angle_alpha   90.00
_cell.angle_beta   90.00
_cell.angle_gamma   90.00
#
_symmetry.space_group_name_H-M   'P 1'
#
loop_
_entity.id
_entity.type
_entity.pdbx_description
1 polymer ?
#
loop_
_entity_poly.entity_id
_entity_poly.type
_entity_poly.pdbx_seq_one_letter_code
_entity_poly.pdbx_strand_id
1 'polypeptide(L)'
;GANVVMLEAGGWWDNTRDSKMLTWPWMTPRRGASTTERPFGEYDACIGGWEIDGEPYTKADGTKFDWWRARMLGGRTNHWGRISLRFGPDDFKAKSKDGLGDDWPISYDDIAPYYDKVDELIGVYGSREGLRNHPDGNFLPAPVPRCREHLVKKASDRLNITCIPARLSILTKPIHGRMACHYCGQCNRGCAVNANFTSPNVLLFPAQKTGKLTIITNAMAREVTVDDRGLATGVSYIDKKIGVDAHVRAKVVVLAASACESARILLNSKSSRFPQGLANSSGMVGKYLTDTTGAGESGFIPAMLDQPRHNCDGVGGMHVYMPWWLDNKNLDFPRGYH
;
A
#
# COMPACT_ATOMS: atom_id res chain seq x y z
N GLY A 1 9.28 20.64 15.18
CA GLY A 1 8.86 19.25 15.11
C GLY A 1 9.78 18.33 15.90
N ALA A 2 9.36 17.09 16.15
CA ALA A 2 10.14 16.10 16.86
C ALA A 2 11.34 15.63 16.02
N ASN A 3 12.43 15.22 16.68
CA ASN A 3 13.49 14.46 16.06
C ASN A 3 13.04 12.99 15.95
N VAL A 4 13.21 12.39 14.78
CA VAL A 4 12.74 11.04 14.48
C VAL A 4 13.90 10.20 14.00
N VAL A 5 13.98 8.94 14.48
CA VAL A 5 14.84 7.90 13.92
C VAL A 5 13.93 6.84 13.29
N MET A 6 14.16 6.54 12.04
CA MET A 6 13.46 5.48 11.30
C MET A 6 14.39 4.29 11.10
N LEU A 7 13.96 3.11 11.50
CA LEU A 7 14.64 1.84 11.24
C LEU A 7 13.98 1.16 10.05
N GLU A 8 14.78 0.77 9.06
CA GLU A 8 14.36 0.03 7.86
C GLU A 8 15.20 -1.24 7.72
N ALA A 9 14.52 -2.38 7.64
CA ALA A 9 15.19 -3.67 7.54
C ALA A 9 15.91 -3.90 6.21
N GLY A 10 15.47 -3.20 5.16
CA GLY A 10 16.08 -3.25 3.83
C GLY A 10 17.14 -2.19 3.60
N GLY A 11 17.68 -2.17 2.39
CA GLY A 11 18.65 -1.20 1.93
C GLY A 11 18.02 0.15 1.52
N TRP A 12 18.88 1.08 1.19
CA TRP A 12 18.50 2.36 0.62
C TRP A 12 17.88 2.19 -0.78
N TRP A 13 16.85 2.98 -1.07
CA TRP A 13 16.22 3.04 -2.38
C TRP A 13 15.79 4.46 -2.71
N ASP A 14 16.11 4.89 -3.93
CA ASP A 14 15.67 6.16 -4.52
C ASP A 14 15.16 5.92 -5.94
N ASN A 15 13.88 6.18 -6.20
CA ASN A 15 13.26 5.94 -7.49
C ASN A 15 13.92 6.72 -8.65
N THR A 16 14.47 7.90 -8.38
CA THR A 16 15.11 8.70 -9.43
C THR A 16 16.43 8.10 -9.90
N ARG A 17 17.09 7.34 -9.03
CA ARG A 17 18.40 6.70 -9.29
C ARG A 17 18.27 5.21 -9.55
N ASP A 18 17.46 4.53 -8.72
CA ASP A 18 17.46 3.06 -8.66
C ASP A 18 16.30 2.44 -9.46
N SER A 19 15.40 3.28 -10.04
CA SER A 19 14.27 2.83 -10.86
C SER A 19 14.74 2.02 -12.08
N LYS A 20 14.03 0.93 -12.35
CA LYS A 20 14.31 0.05 -13.49
C LYS A 20 13.51 0.41 -14.75
N MET A 21 12.72 1.48 -14.75
CA MET A 21 11.92 1.87 -15.92
C MET A 21 12.73 2.18 -17.17
N LEU A 22 13.99 2.59 -17.03
CA LEU A 22 14.91 2.86 -18.14
C LEU A 22 15.79 1.65 -18.47
N THR A 23 15.61 0.52 -17.80
CA THR A 23 16.33 -0.72 -18.08
C THR A 23 15.67 -1.43 -19.27
N TRP A 24 16.47 -2.05 -20.13
CA TRP A 24 15.94 -2.83 -21.23
C TRP A 24 15.11 -4.01 -20.73
N PRO A 25 14.00 -4.38 -21.38
CA PRO A 25 13.11 -5.45 -20.91
C PRO A 25 13.82 -6.80 -20.69
N TRP A 26 14.84 -7.12 -21.47
CA TRP A 26 15.58 -8.37 -21.32
C TRP A 26 16.60 -8.37 -20.16
N MET A 27 16.85 -7.22 -19.56
CA MET A 27 17.73 -7.09 -18.37
C MET A 27 16.95 -7.26 -17.07
N THR A 28 15.65 -7.46 -17.14
CA THR A 28 14.79 -7.60 -15.98
C THR A 28 14.37 -9.05 -15.77
N PRO A 29 14.27 -9.53 -14.53
CA PRO A 29 13.85 -10.90 -14.23
C PRO A 29 12.51 -11.20 -14.91
N ARG A 30 12.47 -12.22 -15.78
CA ARG A 30 11.27 -12.69 -16.48
C ARG A 30 10.39 -11.56 -17.06
N ARG A 31 10.91 -10.37 -17.24
CA ARG A 31 10.19 -9.16 -17.72
C ARG A 31 8.89 -8.87 -16.94
N GLY A 32 8.87 -9.20 -15.64
CA GLY A 32 7.70 -9.09 -14.79
C GLY A 32 6.61 -10.12 -15.05
N ALA A 33 6.88 -11.16 -15.85
CA ALA A 33 5.88 -12.17 -16.16
C ALA A 33 5.48 -12.98 -14.93
N SER A 34 4.18 -13.24 -14.79
CA SER A 34 3.67 -14.16 -13.77
C SER A 34 3.92 -15.61 -14.13
N THR A 35 3.96 -16.47 -13.13
CA THR A 35 3.96 -17.93 -13.27
C THR A 35 2.86 -18.51 -12.39
N THR A 36 2.59 -19.81 -12.53
CA THR A 36 1.64 -20.52 -11.66
C THR A 36 2.01 -20.40 -10.18
N GLU A 37 3.31 -20.47 -9.88
CA GLU A 37 3.85 -20.40 -8.52
C GLU A 37 3.94 -18.95 -8.01
N ARG A 38 3.97 -17.99 -8.92
CA ARG A 38 4.11 -16.55 -8.62
C ARG A 38 3.10 -15.76 -9.46
N PRO A 39 1.82 -15.78 -9.07
CA PRO A 39 0.73 -15.23 -9.89
C PRO A 39 0.83 -13.71 -10.13
N PHE A 40 1.51 -12.99 -9.26
CA PHE A 40 1.72 -11.54 -9.44
C PHE A 40 3.00 -11.20 -10.21
N GLY A 41 3.78 -12.19 -10.63
CA GLY A 41 5.06 -11.97 -11.29
C GLY A 41 6.13 -11.40 -10.37
N GLU A 42 7.12 -10.79 -10.97
CA GLU A 42 8.19 -10.07 -10.26
C GLU A 42 8.14 -8.60 -10.65
N TYR A 43 8.21 -7.73 -9.65
CA TYR A 43 8.26 -6.29 -9.86
C TYR A 43 9.73 -5.85 -9.89
N ASP A 44 10.14 -5.19 -10.96
CA ASP A 44 11.52 -4.69 -11.10
C ASP A 44 11.89 -3.67 -10.02
N ALA A 45 10.90 -2.98 -9.47
CA ALA A 45 11.08 -2.05 -8.36
C ALA A 45 11.06 -2.73 -6.98
N CYS A 46 11.07 -4.07 -6.91
CA CYS A 46 11.02 -4.80 -5.65
C CYS A 46 12.39 -5.40 -5.30
N ILE A 47 12.92 -5.03 -4.15
CA ILE A 47 13.98 -5.78 -3.48
C ILE A 47 13.30 -6.60 -2.38
N GLY A 48 13.29 -7.93 -2.53
CA GLY A 48 12.52 -8.85 -1.70
C GLY A 48 11.79 -9.87 -2.54
N GLY A 49 10.58 -10.19 -2.19
CA GLY A 49 9.73 -11.12 -2.93
C GLY A 49 9.06 -12.14 -2.01
N TRP A 50 8.71 -13.29 -2.57
CA TRP A 50 8.14 -14.42 -1.83
C TRP A 50 9.14 -15.06 -0.87
N GLU A 51 10.39 -15.17 -1.32
CA GLU A 51 11.50 -15.71 -0.54
C GLU A 51 12.59 -14.65 -0.41
N ILE A 52 13.14 -14.52 0.78
CA ILE A 52 14.24 -13.61 1.07
C ILE A 52 15.33 -14.40 1.77
N ASP A 53 16.51 -14.40 1.20
CA ASP A 53 17.67 -15.11 1.75
C ASP A 53 17.95 -14.67 3.20
N GLY A 54 18.09 -15.64 4.08
CA GLY A 54 18.32 -15.39 5.50
C GLY A 54 17.10 -14.93 6.30
N GLU A 55 15.91 -14.85 5.67
CA GLU A 55 14.68 -14.46 6.34
C GLU A 55 13.54 -15.48 6.07
N PRO A 56 13.71 -16.76 6.47
CA PRO A 56 12.68 -17.76 6.28
C PRO A 56 11.43 -17.44 7.12
N TYR A 57 10.29 -17.95 6.70
CA TYR A 57 9.07 -18.01 7.51
C TYR A 57 8.43 -19.38 7.39
N THR A 58 7.65 -19.76 8.38
CA THR A 58 6.90 -21.03 8.40
C THR A 58 5.42 -20.75 8.25
N LYS A 59 4.72 -21.73 7.71
CA LYS A 59 3.25 -21.76 7.62
C LYS A 59 2.74 -22.89 8.51
N ALA A 60 1.52 -22.76 9.01
CA ALA A 60 0.87 -23.87 9.67
C ALA A 60 0.60 -25.01 8.66
N ASP A 61 0.73 -26.25 9.11
CA ASP A 61 0.51 -27.41 8.25
C ASP A 61 -0.88 -27.37 7.60
N GLY A 62 -0.93 -27.70 6.32
CA GLY A 62 -2.17 -27.71 5.54
C GLY A 62 -2.69 -26.33 5.13
N THR A 63 -1.98 -25.24 5.46
CA THR A 63 -2.38 -23.88 5.07
C THR A 63 -1.61 -23.39 3.84
N LYS A 64 -2.27 -22.54 3.03
CA LYS A 64 -1.60 -21.74 1.99
C LYS A 64 -1.43 -20.32 2.50
N PHE A 65 -0.19 -19.89 2.63
CA PHE A 65 0.14 -18.51 2.93
C PHE A 65 1.45 -18.15 2.24
N ASP A 66 1.37 -17.26 1.28
CA ASP A 66 2.52 -16.81 0.51
C ASP A 66 2.72 -15.32 0.80
N TRP A 67 3.85 -15.03 1.44
CA TRP A 67 4.12 -13.70 1.96
C TRP A 67 5.06 -12.91 1.07
N TRP A 68 4.48 -12.03 0.27
CA TRP A 68 5.25 -11.08 -0.53
C TRP A 68 5.77 -9.95 0.36
N ARG A 69 7.10 -9.84 0.48
CA ARG A 69 7.78 -8.85 1.32
C ARG A 69 8.67 -7.94 0.46
N ALA A 70 8.81 -6.68 0.87
CA ALA A 70 9.82 -5.77 0.34
C ALA A 70 10.85 -5.47 1.44
N ARG A 71 12.13 -5.51 1.08
CA ARG A 71 13.25 -5.20 1.96
C ARG A 71 14.06 -4.05 1.36
N MET A 72 13.46 -2.88 1.36
CA MET A 72 14.02 -1.65 0.83
C MET A 72 13.35 -0.45 1.46
N LEU A 73 14.06 0.67 1.55
CA LEU A 73 13.49 1.92 2.03
C LEU A 73 12.21 2.25 1.27
N GLY A 74 11.13 2.47 2.01
CA GLY A 74 9.80 2.71 1.46
C GLY A 74 8.95 1.46 1.23
N GLY A 75 9.53 0.27 1.36
CA GLY A 75 8.82 -1.00 1.31
C GLY A 75 7.91 -1.13 0.10
N ARG A 76 6.70 -1.61 0.33
CA ARG A 76 5.69 -1.84 -0.72
C ARG A 76 5.24 -0.58 -1.44
N THR A 77 5.44 0.62 -0.89
CA THR A 77 5.06 1.85 -1.59
C THR A 77 5.85 2.07 -2.90
N ASN A 78 6.94 1.35 -3.10
CA ASN A 78 7.71 1.41 -4.34
C ASN A 78 7.05 0.64 -5.50
N HIS A 79 6.21 -0.38 -5.22
CA HIS A 79 5.63 -1.25 -6.25
C HIS A 79 4.13 -1.57 -6.07
N TRP A 80 3.41 -0.87 -5.21
CA TRP A 80 1.96 -1.03 -5.04
C TRP A 80 1.15 -0.43 -6.21
N GLY A 81 -0.15 -0.74 -6.27
CA GLY A 81 -1.04 -0.27 -7.33
C GLY A 81 -1.43 1.20 -7.27
N ARG A 82 -1.00 1.97 -6.25
CA ARG A 82 -1.33 3.39 -5.99
C ARG A 82 -2.82 3.66 -5.81
N ILE A 83 -3.62 2.63 -5.61
CA ILE A 83 -5.05 2.76 -5.34
C ILE A 83 -5.21 3.46 -3.99
N SER A 84 -5.90 4.60 -4.00
CA SER A 84 -6.02 5.52 -2.87
C SER A 84 -7.48 5.82 -2.58
N LEU A 85 -8.26 4.77 -2.37
CA LEU A 85 -9.66 4.88 -2.00
C LEU A 85 -9.78 5.30 -0.54
N ARG A 86 -10.83 6.07 -0.22
CA ARG A 86 -11.22 6.37 1.16
C ARG A 86 -12.19 5.30 1.64
N PHE A 87 -12.10 4.93 2.90
CA PHE A 87 -13.22 4.26 3.55
C PHE A 87 -14.40 5.24 3.66
N GLY A 88 -15.59 4.75 3.39
CA GLY A 88 -16.81 5.54 3.55
C GLY A 88 -17.43 5.39 4.95
N PRO A 89 -18.48 6.17 5.25
CA PRO A 89 -19.15 6.10 6.56
C PRO A 89 -19.60 4.70 6.98
N ASP A 90 -20.03 3.88 6.03
CA ASP A 90 -20.52 2.53 6.31
C ASP A 90 -19.40 1.56 6.70
N ASP A 91 -18.16 1.79 6.24
CA ASP A 91 -17.02 0.94 6.57
C ASP A 91 -16.62 1.03 8.05
N PHE A 92 -16.93 2.16 8.71
CA PHE A 92 -16.71 2.35 10.15
C PHE A 92 -17.84 1.73 11.00
N LYS A 93 -18.95 1.33 10.39
CA LYS A 93 -20.14 0.80 11.05
C LYS A 93 -20.57 -0.52 10.43
N ALA A 94 -19.62 -1.37 10.06
CA ALA A 94 -19.87 -2.63 9.37
C ALA A 94 -20.82 -3.53 10.17
N LYS A 95 -20.51 -3.79 11.44
CA LYS A 95 -21.34 -4.64 12.31
C LYS A 95 -22.77 -4.12 12.48
N SER A 96 -22.93 -2.81 12.67
CA SER A 96 -24.25 -2.19 12.77
C SER A 96 -25.02 -2.23 11.46
N LYS A 97 -24.36 -2.36 10.32
CA LYS A 97 -24.96 -2.32 8.97
C LYS A 97 -25.33 -3.71 8.44
N ASP A 98 -24.43 -4.68 8.55
CA ASP A 98 -24.58 -6.00 7.95
C ASP A 98 -24.31 -7.16 8.92
N GLY A 99 -24.01 -6.85 10.19
CA GLY A 99 -23.80 -7.84 11.25
C GLY A 99 -22.41 -8.46 11.27
N LEU A 100 -21.49 -8.07 10.34
CA LEU A 100 -20.18 -8.65 10.18
C LEU A 100 -19.09 -7.76 10.79
N GLY A 101 -18.04 -8.41 11.34
CA GLY A 101 -16.90 -7.72 11.94
C GLY A 101 -17.28 -6.95 13.22
N ASP A 102 -16.64 -5.80 13.40
CA ASP A 102 -16.87 -4.88 14.51
C ASP A 102 -17.00 -3.44 14.02
N ASP A 103 -17.76 -2.62 14.72
CA ASP A 103 -17.79 -1.19 14.47
C ASP A 103 -16.50 -0.54 14.97
N TRP A 104 -15.94 0.36 14.17
CA TRP A 104 -14.82 1.17 14.62
C TRP A 104 -15.28 2.17 15.68
N PRO A 105 -14.42 2.49 16.69
CA PRO A 105 -14.73 3.47 17.73
C PRO A 105 -14.68 4.92 17.23
N ILE A 106 -14.41 5.13 15.94
CA ILE A 106 -14.38 6.42 15.24
C ILE A 106 -15.36 6.39 14.07
N SER A 107 -15.62 7.56 13.50
CA SER A 107 -16.43 7.76 12.31
C SER A 107 -15.60 8.24 11.12
N TYR A 108 -16.20 8.28 9.94
CA TYR A 108 -15.58 8.91 8.77
C TYR A 108 -15.26 10.39 9.03
N ASP A 109 -16.14 11.13 9.70
CA ASP A 109 -15.98 12.56 9.93
C ASP A 109 -14.76 12.88 10.79
N ASP A 110 -14.41 11.97 11.71
CA ASP A 110 -13.19 12.12 12.55
C ASP A 110 -11.91 12.09 11.73
N ILE A 111 -11.89 11.37 10.60
CA ILE A 111 -10.68 11.18 9.78
C ILE A 111 -10.73 11.92 8.44
N ALA A 112 -11.88 12.40 7.99
CA ALA A 112 -12.04 13.09 6.71
C ALA A 112 -11.01 14.23 6.50
N PRO A 113 -10.73 15.11 7.49
CA PRO A 113 -9.73 16.16 7.32
C PRO A 113 -8.29 15.63 7.10
N TYR A 114 -8.00 14.43 7.57
CA TYR A 114 -6.70 13.78 7.37
C TYR A 114 -6.63 13.13 5.99
N TYR A 115 -7.71 12.56 5.48
CA TYR A 115 -7.79 12.11 4.09
C TYR A 115 -7.53 13.26 3.13
N ASP A 116 -8.14 14.44 3.34
CA ASP A 116 -7.92 15.61 2.51
C ASP A 116 -6.45 16.02 2.47
N LYS A 117 -5.80 16.09 3.65
CA LYS A 117 -4.36 16.38 3.75
C LYS A 117 -3.50 15.36 3.01
N VAL A 118 -3.85 14.07 3.12
CA VAL A 118 -3.09 13.01 2.47
C VAL A 118 -3.28 13.07 0.95
N ASP A 119 -4.51 13.25 0.46
CA ASP A 119 -4.79 13.35 -0.97
C ASP A 119 -3.98 14.47 -1.63
N GLU A 120 -3.92 15.64 -0.98
CA GLU A 120 -3.12 16.77 -1.44
C GLU A 120 -1.61 16.49 -1.38
N LEU A 121 -1.14 15.90 -0.27
CA LEU A 121 0.28 15.64 -0.04
C LEU A 121 0.85 14.62 -1.02
N ILE A 122 0.15 13.52 -1.24
CA ILE A 122 0.63 12.45 -2.14
C ILE A 122 0.22 12.66 -3.59
N GLY A 123 -0.80 13.48 -3.83
CA GLY A 123 -1.32 13.80 -5.16
C GLY A 123 -2.21 12.70 -5.71
N VAL A 124 -3.42 12.60 -5.19
CA VAL A 124 -4.42 11.65 -5.68
C VAL A 124 -5.24 12.29 -6.79
N TYR A 125 -5.37 11.64 -7.93
CA TYR A 125 -6.34 12.03 -8.93
C TYR A 125 -7.66 11.31 -8.75
N GLY A 126 -8.76 11.90 -9.22
CA GLY A 126 -10.09 11.33 -9.15
C GLY A 126 -11.15 12.30 -9.66
N SER A 127 -12.38 11.96 -9.40
CA SER A 127 -13.55 12.79 -9.69
C SER A 127 -14.47 12.88 -8.47
N ARG A 128 -15.38 13.83 -8.49
CA ARG A 128 -16.34 14.09 -7.40
C ARG A 128 -17.73 13.74 -7.88
N GLU A 129 -18.32 12.70 -7.31
CA GLU A 129 -19.61 12.18 -7.67
C GLU A 129 -20.67 12.32 -6.55
N GLY A 130 -20.27 12.76 -5.36
CA GLY A 130 -21.18 12.88 -4.21
C GLY A 130 -21.70 11.53 -3.70
N LEU A 131 -20.95 10.45 -3.90
CA LEU A 131 -21.38 9.12 -3.49
C LEU A 131 -21.21 8.95 -1.97
N ARG A 132 -22.27 8.54 -1.30
CA ARG A 132 -22.32 8.48 0.16
C ARG A 132 -21.19 7.65 0.77
N ASN A 133 -20.93 6.46 0.24
CA ASN A 133 -19.91 5.55 0.80
C ASN A 133 -18.58 5.56 -0.01
N HIS A 134 -18.45 6.51 -0.92
CA HIS A 134 -17.20 6.85 -1.61
C HIS A 134 -16.99 8.36 -1.55
N PRO A 135 -16.72 8.91 -0.36
CA PRO A 135 -16.67 10.35 -0.15
C PRO A 135 -15.69 11.04 -1.08
N ASP A 136 -16.06 12.22 -1.54
CA ASP A 136 -15.19 13.04 -2.36
C ASP A 136 -13.98 13.56 -1.58
N GLY A 137 -12.92 13.87 -2.31
CA GLY A 137 -11.68 14.41 -1.76
C GLY A 137 -11.14 15.57 -2.58
N ASN A 138 -9.98 16.06 -2.20
CA ASN A 138 -9.24 17.12 -2.91
C ASN A 138 -8.39 16.52 -4.04
N PHE A 139 -9.08 16.01 -5.06
CA PHE A 139 -8.44 15.27 -6.15
C PHE A 139 -7.86 16.17 -7.23
N LEU A 140 -6.75 15.72 -7.80
CA LEU A 140 -6.27 16.17 -9.10
C LEU A 140 -7.25 15.70 -10.20
N PRO A 141 -7.32 16.39 -11.36
CA PRO A 141 -8.12 15.93 -12.47
C PRO A 141 -7.76 14.49 -12.86
N ALA A 142 -8.77 13.66 -13.11
CA ALA A 142 -8.54 12.32 -13.64
C ALA A 142 -7.95 12.37 -15.07
N PRO A 143 -7.14 11.40 -15.48
CA PRO A 143 -6.67 11.28 -16.86
C PRO A 143 -7.84 10.93 -17.78
N VAL A 144 -7.68 11.23 -19.07
CA VAL A 144 -8.64 10.82 -20.09
C VAL A 144 -8.73 9.28 -20.13
N PRO A 145 -9.93 8.70 -20.12
CA PRO A 145 -10.08 7.25 -20.20
C PRO A 145 -9.60 6.70 -21.55
N ARG A 146 -9.00 5.52 -21.54
CA ARG A 146 -8.63 4.79 -22.76
C ARG A 146 -9.87 4.21 -23.43
N CYS A 147 -9.75 3.80 -24.68
CA CYS A 147 -10.89 3.26 -25.45
C CYS A 147 -11.61 2.13 -24.71
N ARG A 148 -10.88 1.21 -24.11
CA ARG A 148 -11.48 0.10 -23.33
C ARG A 148 -12.28 0.59 -22.11
N GLU A 149 -11.76 1.55 -21.36
CA GLU A 149 -12.45 2.11 -20.19
C GLU A 149 -13.72 2.85 -20.61
N HIS A 150 -13.67 3.55 -21.74
CA HIS A 150 -14.84 4.20 -22.30
C HIS A 150 -15.94 3.20 -22.70
N LEU A 151 -15.57 2.05 -23.29
CA LEU A 151 -16.51 0.99 -23.60
C LEU A 151 -17.09 0.32 -22.35
N VAL A 152 -16.26 0.08 -21.34
CA VAL A 152 -16.72 -0.43 -20.04
C VAL A 152 -17.70 0.54 -19.41
N LYS A 153 -17.38 1.85 -19.38
CA LYS A 153 -18.30 2.86 -18.85
C LYS A 153 -19.64 2.87 -19.59
N LYS A 154 -19.64 2.83 -20.91
CA LYS A 154 -20.87 2.75 -21.71
C LYS A 154 -21.70 1.52 -21.37
N ALA A 155 -21.07 0.39 -21.12
CA ALA A 155 -21.78 -0.83 -20.72
C ALA A 155 -22.37 -0.70 -19.32
N SER A 156 -21.60 -0.14 -18.38
CA SER A 156 -22.05 0.13 -17.01
C SER A 156 -23.24 1.09 -16.97
N ASP A 157 -23.19 2.17 -17.75
CA ASP A 157 -24.28 3.15 -17.84
C ASP A 157 -25.59 2.51 -18.33
N ARG A 158 -25.53 1.55 -19.25
CA ARG A 158 -26.72 0.78 -19.72
C ARG A 158 -27.32 -0.12 -18.63
N LEU A 159 -26.51 -0.52 -17.68
CA LEU A 159 -26.91 -1.38 -16.55
C LEU A 159 -27.24 -0.56 -15.29
N ASN A 160 -27.22 0.76 -15.36
CA ASN A 160 -27.31 1.67 -14.22
C ASN A 160 -26.27 1.38 -13.13
N ILE A 161 -25.08 0.92 -13.52
CA ILE A 161 -23.95 0.71 -12.62
C ILE A 161 -23.05 1.93 -12.67
N THR A 162 -22.79 2.56 -11.53
CA THR A 162 -21.87 3.70 -11.44
C THR A 162 -20.46 3.25 -11.76
N CYS A 163 -19.86 3.83 -12.80
CA CYS A 163 -18.47 3.59 -13.19
C CYS A 163 -17.76 4.95 -13.22
N ILE A 164 -16.73 5.10 -12.39
CA ILE A 164 -16.04 6.35 -12.16
C ILE A 164 -14.53 6.21 -12.39
N PRO A 165 -13.81 7.34 -12.62
CA PRO A 165 -12.35 7.31 -12.66
C PRO A 165 -11.78 6.74 -11.37
N ALA A 166 -10.75 5.92 -11.50
CA ALA A 166 -10.01 5.41 -10.35
C ALA A 166 -9.40 6.56 -9.55
N ARG A 167 -9.23 6.36 -8.25
CA ARG A 167 -8.52 7.26 -7.34
C ARG A 167 -7.13 6.72 -7.11
N LEU A 168 -6.14 7.28 -7.80
CA LEU A 168 -4.75 6.81 -7.70
C LEU A 168 -3.82 7.97 -7.32
N SER A 169 -2.83 7.67 -6.49
CA SER A 169 -1.77 8.62 -6.14
C SER A 169 -0.72 8.69 -7.25
N ILE A 170 -1.16 9.22 -8.40
CA ILE A 170 -0.33 9.49 -9.59
C ILE A 170 -0.65 10.90 -10.07
N LEU A 171 0.35 11.73 -10.25
CA LEU A 171 0.18 13.12 -10.61
C LEU A 171 -0.29 13.28 -12.05
N THR A 172 -1.41 13.94 -12.24
CA THR A 172 -1.89 14.41 -13.55
C THR A 172 -1.54 15.88 -13.82
N LYS A 173 -1.09 16.59 -12.79
CA LYS A 173 -0.50 17.92 -12.83
C LYS A 173 0.73 17.98 -11.93
N PRO A 174 1.72 18.84 -12.21
CA PRO A 174 2.86 19.03 -11.30
C PRO A 174 2.41 19.57 -9.94
N ILE A 175 2.90 18.98 -8.84
CA ILE A 175 2.72 19.50 -7.47
C ILE A 175 3.99 19.29 -6.66
N HIS A 176 4.27 20.18 -5.72
CA HIS A 176 5.38 20.08 -4.77
C HIS A 176 6.74 19.72 -5.42
N GLY A 177 7.02 20.28 -6.59
CA GLY A 177 8.27 20.02 -7.33
C GLY A 177 8.34 18.66 -8.03
N ARG A 178 7.26 17.88 -8.02
CA ARG A 178 7.13 16.62 -8.75
C ARG A 178 6.46 16.86 -10.11
N MET A 179 6.93 16.15 -11.12
CA MET A 179 6.39 16.26 -12.47
C MET A 179 5.09 15.46 -12.63
N ALA A 180 4.25 15.89 -13.58
CA ALA A 180 3.10 15.10 -13.98
C ALA A 180 3.52 13.78 -14.65
N CYS A 181 2.63 12.78 -14.61
CA CYS A 181 2.80 11.52 -15.31
C CYS A 181 2.89 11.74 -16.82
N HIS A 182 3.84 11.10 -17.47
CA HIS A 182 4.00 11.07 -18.93
C HIS A 182 3.42 9.79 -19.58
N TYR A 183 2.59 9.06 -18.82
CA TYR A 183 1.76 7.94 -19.27
C TYR A 183 2.53 6.76 -19.88
N CYS A 184 3.74 6.48 -19.40
CA CYS A 184 4.56 5.35 -19.88
C CYS A 184 4.03 3.96 -19.49
N GLY A 185 3.04 3.86 -18.60
CA GLY A 185 2.47 2.59 -18.14
C GLY A 185 3.38 1.68 -17.31
N GLN A 186 4.58 2.11 -16.93
CA GLN A 186 5.61 1.27 -16.30
C GLN A 186 5.72 1.44 -14.78
N CYS A 187 4.61 1.74 -14.10
CA CYS A 187 4.63 2.07 -12.67
C CYS A 187 5.16 0.94 -11.76
N ASN A 188 5.08 -0.30 -12.19
CA ASN A 188 5.63 -1.45 -11.46
C ASN A 188 7.18 -1.55 -11.53
N ARG A 189 7.83 -0.74 -12.36
CA ARG A 189 9.29 -0.66 -12.50
C ARG A 189 9.89 0.54 -11.78
N GLY A 190 9.09 1.28 -11.03
CA GLY A 190 9.41 2.54 -10.41
C GLY A 190 9.03 3.74 -11.29
N CYS A 191 9.32 4.95 -10.84
CA CYS A 191 9.01 6.18 -11.55
C CYS A 191 10.14 7.19 -11.43
N ALA A 192 10.94 7.34 -12.48
CA ALA A 192 12.10 8.23 -12.48
C ALA A 192 11.73 9.72 -12.33
N VAL A 193 10.50 10.11 -12.65
CA VAL A 193 9.99 11.48 -12.50
C VAL A 193 9.17 11.70 -11.22
N ASN A 194 9.04 10.68 -10.37
CA ASN A 194 8.26 10.72 -9.13
C ASN A 194 6.79 11.15 -9.30
N ALA A 195 6.20 10.92 -10.48
CA ALA A 195 4.79 11.20 -10.70
C ALA A 195 3.90 10.26 -9.87
N ASN A 196 4.27 9.00 -9.71
CA ASN A 196 3.59 8.10 -8.78
C ASN A 196 4.10 8.29 -7.35
N PHE A 197 3.23 8.00 -6.39
CA PHE A 197 3.61 8.08 -4.97
C PHE A 197 4.48 6.91 -4.57
N THR A 198 5.61 7.25 -3.91
CA THR A 198 6.44 6.35 -3.11
C THR A 198 6.87 7.10 -1.87
N SER A 199 6.92 6.43 -0.72
CA SER A 199 7.24 7.10 0.54
C SER A 199 8.67 7.68 0.58
N PRO A 200 9.72 7.05 0.00
CA PRO A 200 11.05 7.66 0.02
C PRO A 200 11.07 9.04 -0.65
N ASN A 201 10.68 9.08 -1.89
CA ASN A 201 10.85 10.29 -2.71
C ASN A 201 9.84 11.40 -2.38
N VAL A 202 8.66 11.05 -1.87
CA VAL A 202 7.60 12.02 -1.60
C VAL A 202 7.58 12.49 -0.14
N LEU A 203 7.94 11.63 0.80
CA LEU A 203 7.85 11.93 2.24
C LEU A 203 9.22 11.92 2.94
N LEU A 204 9.99 10.83 2.79
CA LEU A 204 11.16 10.62 3.63
C LEU A 204 12.32 11.57 3.27
N PHE A 205 12.65 11.72 1.99
CA PHE A 205 13.73 12.62 1.58
C PHE A 205 13.42 14.10 1.85
N PRO A 206 12.19 14.60 1.61
CA PRO A 206 11.82 15.93 2.10
C PRO A 206 11.91 16.09 3.62
N ALA A 207 11.46 15.08 4.38
CA ALA A 207 11.58 15.10 5.84
C ALA A 207 13.05 15.09 6.31
N GLN A 208 13.92 14.30 5.67
CA GLN A 208 15.35 14.25 5.97
C GLN A 208 16.05 15.59 5.74
N LYS A 209 15.66 16.33 4.69
CA LYS A 209 16.16 17.67 4.40
C LYS A 209 15.87 18.69 5.51
N THR A 210 14.90 18.43 6.38
CA THR A 210 14.63 19.28 7.57
C THR A 210 15.66 19.12 8.68
N GLY A 211 16.57 18.12 8.58
CA GLY A 211 17.50 17.74 9.63
C GLY A 211 16.85 17.05 10.84
N LYS A 212 15.54 16.74 10.78
CA LYS A 212 14.77 16.12 11.86
C LYS A 212 14.57 14.61 11.70
N LEU A 213 14.89 14.02 10.57
CA LEU A 213 14.75 12.61 10.30
C LEU A 213 16.12 11.97 10.05
N THR A 214 16.47 10.98 10.88
CA THR A 214 17.59 10.06 10.63
C THR A 214 17.04 8.72 10.16
N ILE A 215 17.54 8.20 9.04
CA ILE A 215 17.15 6.90 8.49
C ILE A 215 18.32 5.93 8.66
N ILE A 216 18.06 4.81 9.33
CA ILE A 216 19.03 3.70 9.50
C ILE A 216 18.48 2.53 8.69
N THR A 217 19.16 2.21 7.58
CA THR A 217 18.83 1.07 6.71
C THR A 217 19.60 -0.18 7.11
N ASN A 218 19.14 -1.35 6.68
CA ASN A 218 19.63 -2.66 7.09
C ASN A 218 19.50 -2.90 8.60
N ALA A 219 18.54 -2.25 9.23
CA ALA A 219 18.24 -2.32 10.66
C ALA A 219 16.97 -3.14 10.89
N MET A 220 17.14 -4.43 11.20
CA MET A 220 16.04 -5.35 11.46
C MET A 220 15.55 -5.16 12.91
N ALA A 221 14.44 -4.45 13.09
CA ALA A 221 13.83 -4.27 14.41
C ALA A 221 13.47 -5.64 15.02
N ARG A 222 13.94 -5.90 16.24
CA ARG A 222 13.73 -7.13 16.98
C ARG A 222 12.61 -7.00 17.98
N GLU A 223 12.69 -5.99 18.85
CA GLU A 223 11.76 -5.78 19.94
C GLU A 223 11.70 -4.30 20.36
N VAL A 224 10.58 -3.90 20.94
CA VAL A 224 10.44 -2.64 21.68
C VAL A 224 10.86 -2.85 23.12
N THR A 225 11.74 -2.01 23.61
CA THR A 225 12.18 -2.03 25.01
C THR A 225 11.28 -1.18 25.90
N VAL A 226 11.08 -1.58 27.12
CA VAL A 226 10.23 -0.88 28.11
C VAL A 226 10.95 -0.68 29.44
N ASP A 227 10.54 0.33 30.19
CA ASP A 227 10.98 0.54 31.58
C ASP A 227 10.16 -0.30 32.58
N ASP A 228 10.51 -0.21 33.85
CA ASP A 228 9.82 -0.93 34.95
C ASP A 228 8.33 -0.53 35.09
N ARG A 229 7.94 0.62 34.57
CA ARG A 229 6.54 1.08 34.52
C ARG A 229 5.79 0.53 33.31
N GLY A 230 6.51 -0.10 32.36
CA GLY A 230 5.96 -0.63 31.11
C GLY A 230 5.85 0.40 30.01
N LEU A 231 6.52 1.56 30.12
CA LEU A 231 6.56 2.57 29.08
C LEU A 231 7.69 2.28 28.10
N ALA A 232 7.44 2.50 26.81
CA ALA A 232 8.44 2.30 25.77
C ALA A 232 9.66 3.20 25.96
N THR A 233 10.86 2.64 25.85
CA THR A 233 12.14 3.34 25.99
C THR A 233 12.97 3.35 24.71
N GLY A 234 12.62 2.51 23.73
CA GLY A 234 13.33 2.41 22.47
C GLY A 234 13.06 1.13 21.71
N VAL A 235 13.95 0.81 20.78
CA VAL A 235 13.90 -0.38 19.93
C VAL A 235 15.28 -1.02 19.86
N SER A 236 15.34 -2.32 20.14
CA SER A 236 16.50 -3.16 19.82
C SER A 236 16.37 -3.68 18.39
N TYR A 237 17.46 -3.64 17.65
CA TYR A 237 17.51 -4.10 16.28
C TYR A 237 18.83 -4.80 15.97
N ILE A 238 18.86 -5.58 14.90
CA ILE A 238 20.07 -6.20 14.36
C ILE A 238 20.54 -5.35 13.17
N ASP A 239 21.78 -4.88 13.22
CA ASP A 239 22.45 -4.35 12.03
C ASP A 239 22.78 -5.52 11.11
N LYS A 240 22.07 -5.65 10.01
CA LYS A 240 22.20 -6.77 9.07
C LYS A 240 23.52 -6.79 8.31
N LYS A 241 24.27 -5.67 8.27
CA LYS A 241 25.56 -5.60 7.58
C LYS A 241 26.66 -6.30 8.35
N ILE A 242 26.63 -6.20 9.67
CA ILE A 242 27.68 -6.71 10.55
C ILE A 242 27.19 -7.77 11.53
N GLY A 243 25.87 -8.04 11.55
CA GLY A 243 25.26 -9.09 12.35
C GLY A 243 25.27 -8.84 13.87
N VAL A 244 25.32 -7.56 14.30
CA VAL A 244 25.37 -7.23 15.73
C VAL A 244 24.09 -6.57 16.21
N ASP A 245 23.79 -6.77 17.48
CA ASP A 245 22.71 -6.10 18.18
C ASP A 245 23.02 -4.62 18.40
N ALA A 246 22.03 -3.77 18.15
CA ALA A 246 22.09 -2.34 18.37
C ALA A 246 20.78 -1.83 18.98
N HIS A 247 20.77 -0.60 19.49
CA HIS A 247 19.62 -0.04 20.16
C HIS A 247 19.47 1.45 19.86
N VAL A 248 18.22 1.89 19.66
CA VAL A 248 17.85 3.31 19.58
C VAL A 248 16.90 3.63 20.73
N ARG A 249 17.26 4.64 21.50
CA ARG A 249 16.40 5.17 22.58
C ARG A 249 15.38 6.15 21.99
N ALA A 250 14.13 6.03 22.46
CA ALA A 250 13.05 6.91 22.05
C ALA A 250 12.02 7.07 23.18
N LYS A 251 11.38 8.23 23.24
CA LYS A 251 10.25 8.51 24.15
C LYS A 251 8.93 7.95 23.62
N VAL A 252 8.82 7.81 22.31
CA VAL A 252 7.65 7.26 21.61
C VAL A 252 8.16 6.33 20.52
N VAL A 253 7.57 5.15 20.44
CA VAL A 253 7.84 4.16 19.39
C VAL A 253 6.60 3.99 18.53
N VAL A 254 6.75 4.13 17.20
CA VAL A 254 5.69 3.89 16.22
C VAL A 254 6.05 2.63 15.45
N LEU A 255 5.22 1.59 15.55
CA LEU A 255 5.35 0.37 14.77
C LEU A 255 4.61 0.53 13.44
N ALA A 256 5.36 0.58 12.36
CA ALA A 256 4.85 0.71 10.99
C ALA A 256 5.50 -0.35 10.06
N ALA A 257 5.81 -1.53 10.60
CA ALA A 257 6.57 -2.58 9.92
C ALA A 257 5.72 -3.54 9.08
N SER A 258 4.49 -3.19 8.75
CA SER A 258 3.40 -4.01 8.18
C SER A 258 2.71 -4.91 9.23
N ALA A 259 1.59 -5.52 8.84
CA ALA A 259 0.76 -6.30 9.76
C ALA A 259 1.54 -7.44 10.43
N CYS A 260 2.18 -8.31 9.64
CA CYS A 260 2.89 -9.47 10.17
C CYS A 260 4.13 -9.08 10.99
N GLU A 261 4.95 -8.15 10.49
CA GLU A 261 6.18 -7.75 11.18
C GLU A 261 5.91 -6.93 12.44
N SER A 262 4.90 -6.07 12.46
CA SER A 262 4.51 -5.33 13.67
C SER A 262 4.03 -6.30 14.75
N ALA A 263 3.25 -7.31 14.40
CA ALA A 263 2.84 -8.36 15.32
C ALA A 263 4.03 -9.19 15.84
N ARG A 264 4.97 -9.55 14.95
CA ARG A 264 6.21 -10.24 15.34
C ARG A 264 7.02 -9.43 16.36
N ILE A 265 7.21 -8.14 16.10
CA ILE A 265 7.95 -7.25 17.00
C ILE A 265 7.27 -7.20 18.37
N LEU A 266 5.94 -7.04 18.42
CA LEU A 266 5.19 -7.02 19.68
C LEU A 266 5.31 -8.35 20.45
N LEU A 267 5.17 -9.47 19.76
CA LEU A 267 5.30 -10.80 20.38
C LEU A 267 6.72 -11.10 20.88
N ASN A 268 7.73 -10.55 20.23
CA ASN A 268 9.13 -10.65 20.67
C ASN A 268 9.46 -9.71 21.84
N SER A 269 8.70 -8.62 22.02
CA SER A 269 8.91 -7.62 23.07
C SER A 269 8.45 -8.14 24.43
N LYS A 270 9.17 -9.13 24.96
CA LYS A 270 8.85 -9.81 26.22
C LYS A 270 9.61 -9.19 27.40
N SER A 271 8.97 -9.17 28.55
CA SER A 271 9.58 -8.77 29.82
C SER A 271 8.85 -9.48 30.97
N SER A 272 9.31 -9.33 32.19
CA SER A 272 8.61 -9.83 33.37
C SER A 272 7.17 -9.28 33.47
N ARG A 273 6.96 -8.05 33.03
CA ARG A 273 5.65 -7.39 32.99
C ARG A 273 4.80 -7.86 31.80
N PHE A 274 5.41 -8.21 30.69
CA PHE A 274 4.75 -8.61 29.45
C PHE A 274 5.26 -9.98 28.97
N PRO A 275 5.01 -11.07 29.71
CA PRO A 275 5.61 -12.38 29.40
C PRO A 275 5.12 -12.97 28.07
N GLN A 276 3.95 -12.55 27.58
CA GLN A 276 3.37 -13.00 26.31
C GLN A 276 3.58 -11.99 25.15
N GLY A 277 4.44 -11.00 25.34
CA GLY A 277 4.68 -9.92 24.38
C GLY A 277 3.94 -8.63 24.73
N LEU A 278 4.46 -7.54 24.20
CA LEU A 278 3.93 -6.20 24.46
C LEU A 278 2.55 -6.04 23.79
N ALA A 279 1.65 -5.27 24.43
CA ALA A 279 0.28 -5.01 23.98
C ALA A 279 -0.59 -6.27 23.75
N ASN A 280 -0.22 -7.41 24.32
CA ASN A 280 -0.89 -8.71 24.09
C ASN A 280 -1.68 -9.23 25.31
N SER A 281 -2.20 -8.35 26.15
CA SER A 281 -3.03 -8.75 27.31
C SER A 281 -4.33 -9.48 26.92
N SER A 282 -4.86 -9.19 25.72
CA SER A 282 -6.02 -9.88 25.16
C SER A 282 -5.67 -11.21 24.47
N GLY A 283 -4.39 -11.50 24.23
CA GLY A 283 -3.94 -12.64 23.43
C GLY A 283 -4.24 -12.54 21.93
N MET A 284 -4.58 -11.35 21.44
CA MET A 284 -5.03 -11.13 20.03
C MET A 284 -3.90 -10.70 19.09
N VAL A 285 -2.73 -10.33 19.59
CA VAL A 285 -1.61 -9.96 18.73
C VAL A 285 -1.19 -11.14 17.85
N GLY A 286 -1.14 -10.90 16.53
CA GLY A 286 -0.81 -11.92 15.52
C GLY A 286 -1.97 -12.85 15.14
N LYS A 287 -3.19 -12.59 15.60
CA LYS A 287 -4.39 -13.32 15.22
C LYS A 287 -5.31 -12.50 14.35
N TYR A 288 -6.26 -13.17 13.69
CA TYR A 288 -7.31 -12.54 12.87
C TYR A 288 -6.75 -11.68 11.74
N LEU A 289 -5.66 -12.13 11.12
CA LEU A 289 -5.18 -11.51 9.87
C LEU A 289 -6.28 -11.66 8.81
N THR A 290 -6.75 -10.53 8.30
CA THR A 290 -7.71 -10.47 7.20
C THR A 290 -7.06 -9.81 6.00
N ASP A 291 -7.43 -10.23 4.80
CA ASP A 291 -6.97 -9.64 3.56
C ASP A 291 -8.15 -9.43 2.62
N THR A 292 -7.97 -8.58 1.62
CA THR A 292 -8.95 -8.38 0.56
C THR A 292 -9.02 -9.63 -0.31
N THR A 293 -10.20 -10.20 -0.43
CA THR A 293 -10.48 -11.32 -1.34
C THR A 293 -11.23 -10.81 -2.55
N GLY A 294 -11.11 -11.51 -3.66
CA GLY A 294 -11.81 -11.15 -4.88
C GLY A 294 -11.70 -12.23 -5.94
N ALA A 295 -12.50 -12.08 -6.98
CA ALA A 295 -12.38 -12.84 -8.22
C ALA A 295 -12.00 -11.89 -9.35
N GLY A 296 -11.31 -12.41 -10.36
CA GLY A 296 -10.95 -11.68 -11.56
C GLY A 296 -11.48 -12.38 -12.78
N GLU A 297 -12.08 -11.62 -13.68
CA GLU A 297 -12.49 -12.12 -14.99
C GLU A 297 -11.67 -11.44 -16.08
N SER A 298 -11.36 -12.17 -17.12
CA SER A 298 -10.64 -11.67 -18.29
C SER A 298 -11.41 -11.98 -19.55
N GLY A 299 -11.44 -11.03 -20.46
CA GLY A 299 -12.15 -11.22 -21.73
C GLY A 299 -11.61 -10.32 -22.82
N PHE A 300 -12.06 -10.58 -24.04
CA PHE A 300 -11.80 -9.75 -25.20
C PHE A 300 -12.99 -8.83 -25.45
N ILE A 301 -12.70 -7.62 -25.90
CA ILE A 301 -13.71 -6.68 -26.40
C ILE A 301 -13.69 -6.82 -27.93
N PRO A 302 -14.69 -7.50 -28.54
CA PRO A 302 -14.65 -7.80 -29.99
C PRO A 302 -14.46 -6.56 -30.85
N ALA A 303 -15.09 -5.44 -30.49
CA ALA A 303 -14.99 -4.18 -31.21
C ALA A 303 -13.56 -3.57 -31.26
N MET A 304 -12.64 -4.13 -30.48
CA MET A 304 -11.25 -3.66 -30.42
C MET A 304 -10.24 -4.63 -31.05
N LEU A 305 -10.65 -5.84 -31.45
CA LEU A 305 -9.72 -6.86 -31.93
C LEU A 305 -9.02 -6.44 -33.23
N ASP A 306 -9.73 -5.78 -34.11
CA ASP A 306 -9.23 -5.37 -35.43
C ASP A 306 -8.68 -3.93 -35.46
N GLN A 307 -8.57 -3.29 -34.30
CA GLN A 307 -8.03 -1.94 -34.23
C GLN A 307 -6.49 -1.97 -34.38
N PRO A 308 -5.90 -0.93 -34.97
CA PRO A 308 -4.45 -0.81 -35.03
C PRO A 308 -3.81 -0.91 -33.66
N ARG A 309 -2.72 -1.66 -33.56
CA ARG A 309 -1.94 -1.73 -32.32
C ARG A 309 -1.30 -0.38 -32.06
N HIS A 310 -1.44 0.10 -30.84
CA HIS A 310 -0.78 1.31 -30.36
C HIS A 310 -0.29 1.09 -28.93
N ASN A 311 0.66 1.90 -28.50
CA ASN A 311 1.06 1.91 -27.11
C ASN A 311 -0.13 2.31 -26.25
N CYS A 312 -0.34 1.57 -25.19
CA CYS A 312 -1.39 1.89 -24.24
C CYS A 312 -0.93 3.06 -23.37
N ASP A 313 -1.13 4.28 -23.86
CA ASP A 313 -0.82 5.47 -23.10
C ASP A 313 -1.76 5.56 -21.91
N GLY A 314 -1.21 5.55 -20.72
CA GLY A 314 -1.98 5.63 -19.50
C GLY A 314 -1.14 5.44 -18.26
N VAL A 315 -1.72 5.74 -17.13
CA VAL A 315 -1.11 5.40 -15.84
C VAL A 315 -1.03 3.89 -15.69
N GLY A 316 -0.02 3.39 -15.02
CA GLY A 316 0.03 1.96 -14.68
C GLY A 316 -1.01 1.65 -13.61
N GLY A 317 -1.90 0.72 -13.89
CA GLY A 317 -2.97 0.31 -12.99
C GLY A 317 -4.36 0.50 -13.58
N MET A 318 -5.37 0.46 -12.70
CA MET A 318 -6.76 0.68 -13.10
C MET A 318 -7.01 2.14 -13.47
N HIS A 319 -7.88 2.37 -14.45
CA HIS A 319 -8.31 3.71 -14.82
C HIS A 319 -9.75 4.03 -14.39
N VAL A 320 -10.56 3.01 -14.22
CA VAL A 320 -11.94 3.11 -13.75
C VAL A 320 -12.22 2.03 -12.72
N TYR A 321 -13.19 2.28 -11.89
CA TYR A 321 -13.73 1.29 -10.96
C TYR A 321 -15.23 1.53 -10.73
N MET A 322 -15.89 0.53 -10.21
CA MET A 322 -17.32 0.56 -9.90
C MET A 322 -17.46 0.53 -8.38
N PRO A 323 -17.83 1.65 -7.74
CA PRO A 323 -18.19 1.65 -6.33
C PRO A 323 -19.32 0.67 -6.07
N TRP A 324 -19.42 0.17 -4.85
CA TRP A 324 -20.50 -0.75 -4.48
C TRP A 324 -21.88 -0.17 -4.84
N TRP A 325 -22.61 -0.87 -5.69
CA TRP A 325 -23.92 -0.44 -6.21
C TRP A 325 -25.09 -1.30 -5.74
N LEU A 326 -24.80 -2.46 -5.12
CA LEU A 326 -25.84 -3.35 -4.59
C LEU A 326 -26.36 -2.84 -3.24
N ASP A 327 -27.63 -3.07 -2.96
CA ASP A 327 -28.18 -2.88 -1.62
C ASP A 327 -27.70 -4.05 -0.74
N ASN A 328 -27.18 -3.76 0.44
CA ASN A 328 -26.73 -4.77 1.39
C ASN A 328 -27.85 -5.58 2.06
N LYS A 329 -29.09 -5.36 1.64
CA LYS A 329 -30.21 -6.14 2.15
C LYS A 329 -30.22 -7.53 1.54
N ASN A 330 -30.33 -8.54 2.40
CA ASN A 330 -30.44 -9.95 2.00
C ASN A 330 -29.27 -10.50 1.20
N LEU A 331 -28.07 -9.96 1.39
CA LEU A 331 -26.83 -10.53 0.85
C LEU A 331 -26.26 -11.55 1.83
N ASP A 332 -25.73 -12.63 1.30
CA ASP A 332 -25.00 -13.67 2.05
C ASP A 332 -23.49 -13.48 2.02
N PHE A 333 -23.01 -12.36 1.51
CA PHE A 333 -21.60 -12.00 1.41
C PHE A 333 -21.37 -10.51 1.79
N PRO A 334 -20.16 -10.17 2.25
CA PRO A 334 -19.84 -8.80 2.63
C PRO A 334 -19.78 -7.86 1.43
N ARG A 335 -19.89 -6.57 1.72
CA ARG A 335 -19.74 -5.49 0.72
C ARG A 335 -18.39 -5.53 0.03
N GLY A 336 -18.36 -5.08 -1.21
CA GLY A 336 -17.15 -4.98 -2.01
C GLY A 336 -17.16 -3.79 -2.96
N TYR A 337 -16.19 -3.76 -3.85
CA TYR A 337 -16.10 -2.84 -4.98
C TYR A 337 -15.41 -3.54 -6.16
N HIS A 338 -15.57 -3.00 -7.36
CA HIS A 338 -15.01 -3.55 -8.60
C HIS A 338 -14.25 -2.51 -9.42
#